data_b5d6f44a8cfae29a2711d4f59ac76f88
#
_entry.id   b5d6f44a8cfae29a2711d4f59ac76f88
#
_cell.length_a   1.000
_cell.length_b   1.000
_cell.length_c   1.000
_cell.angle_alpha   90.00
_cell.angle_beta   90.00
_cell.angle_gamma   90.00
#
_symmetry.space_group_name_H-M   'P 1'
#
loop_
_entity.id
_entity.type
_entity.pdbx_description
1 polymer ?
#
loop_
_entity_poly.entity_id
_entity_poly.type
_entity_poly.pdbx_seq_one_letter_code
_entity_poly.pdbx_strand_id
1 'polypeptide(L)'
;MLKAGYVDIHNLNDRSRYTKTTEGVPQGSLISPILSNLYLHQLDCFIQKELIPEYHRGEARKNNPEYGKSELTEAEKMFLMEHPEAKEMVIRVKHNKAIRNNSLPSRRRTDDPDFRRLRYVRYTDDFILGFSGPKYEAVQIRNRIVEFLKNELHLSCNLEKSKMQHSTQATLFLGARIKWTGNSIKSKNDGKGCKQLYLQAHPKPQLNIPADMLFSRAVDRGYAVYRTNNNKLVRATSNRRLIGLTTTEIVKRYSSIIRGLKEYYSFANRYSDLWKVLSVYRKSCALSIADKLKLKTAAKVFAKYGSRIRITNKLGVEEAILDWPDTLKSRQNFKRGKTQQNLANVLSNIDGFHIQGSYKATPQGKDICEYKGCNATKGLEQHHINPQVNLTRKDLNDYQRKLLANKRKTVTLCRKHHMSLHRRRVFVSKEKK
;
A
#
# COMPACT_ATOMS: atom_id res chain seq x y z
N MET A 1 16.54 22.25 -20.29
CA MET A 1 17.02 20.84 -20.37
C MET A 1 18.00 20.58 -19.26
N LEU A 2 17.68 19.71 -18.34
CA LEU A 2 18.63 19.23 -17.34
C LEU A 2 19.59 18.25 -18.03
N LYS A 3 20.82 18.68 -18.25
CA LYS A 3 21.88 17.77 -18.75
C LYS A 3 22.25 16.84 -17.58
N ALA A 4 21.59 15.71 -17.48
CA ALA A 4 21.87 14.71 -16.47
C ALA A 4 22.78 13.63 -17.06
N GLY A 5 23.71 13.19 -16.27
CA GLY A 5 24.50 12.01 -16.51
C GLY A 5 24.41 11.09 -15.30
N TYR A 6 24.83 9.86 -15.43
CA TYR A 6 24.94 8.91 -14.32
C TYR A 6 26.34 8.34 -14.20
N VAL A 7 26.69 7.96 -13.00
CA VAL A 7 27.96 7.28 -12.71
C VAL A 7 27.64 5.80 -12.50
N ASP A 8 28.25 4.94 -13.29
CA ASP A 8 28.12 3.49 -13.11
C ASP A 8 28.97 3.04 -11.90
N ILE A 9 28.27 2.57 -10.86
CA ILE A 9 28.89 2.14 -9.61
C ILE A 9 29.48 0.71 -9.74
N HIS A 10 29.05 -0.07 -10.72
CA HIS A 10 29.50 -1.45 -10.90
C HIS A 10 30.89 -1.54 -11.52
N ASN A 11 31.39 -0.48 -12.14
CA ASN A 11 32.71 -0.44 -12.80
C ASN A 11 33.67 0.48 -12.04
N LEU A 12 34.05 0.06 -10.82
CA LEU A 12 34.88 0.85 -9.89
C LEU A 12 36.27 1.21 -10.37
N ASN A 13 36.79 0.54 -11.41
CA ASN A 13 38.16 0.70 -11.91
C ASN A 13 38.29 1.59 -13.15
N ASP A 14 37.19 2.04 -13.73
CA ASP A 14 37.19 2.86 -14.94
C ASP A 14 37.03 4.35 -14.63
N ARG A 15 37.95 5.19 -15.14
CA ARG A 15 37.89 6.67 -14.99
C ARG A 15 36.78 7.29 -15.82
N SER A 16 36.21 6.57 -16.81
CA SER A 16 35.09 7.04 -17.66
C SER A 16 33.70 6.71 -17.10
N ARG A 17 33.54 6.69 -15.79
CA ARG A 17 32.29 6.30 -15.09
C ARG A 17 31.08 7.19 -15.34
N TYR A 18 31.30 8.36 -15.92
CA TYR A 18 30.25 9.31 -16.19
C TYR A 18 29.71 9.10 -17.60
N THR A 19 28.49 8.64 -17.68
CA THR A 19 27.75 8.55 -18.94
C THR A 19 26.81 9.74 -19.06
N LYS A 20 27.05 10.58 -20.07
CA LYS A 20 26.17 11.69 -20.38
C LYS A 20 24.90 11.19 -21.03
N THR A 21 23.74 11.47 -20.42
CA THR A 21 22.45 11.13 -21.00
C THR A 21 21.76 12.39 -21.52
N THR A 22 21.16 12.30 -22.69
CA THR A 22 20.36 13.38 -23.29
C THR A 22 18.89 13.23 -22.96
N GLU A 23 18.46 12.07 -22.48
CA GLU A 23 17.07 11.73 -22.20
C GLU A 23 16.90 11.15 -20.80
N GLY A 24 15.70 11.35 -20.23
CA GLY A 24 15.29 10.84 -18.95
C GLY A 24 15.82 11.60 -17.75
N VAL A 25 15.60 11.04 -16.59
CA VAL A 25 16.04 11.54 -15.28
C VAL A 25 16.68 10.40 -14.48
N PRO A 26 17.73 10.68 -13.68
CA PRO A 26 18.42 9.62 -12.93
C PRO A 26 17.47 8.97 -11.90
N GLN A 27 17.48 7.63 -11.86
CA GLN A 27 16.73 6.88 -10.86
C GLN A 27 17.27 7.17 -9.45
N GLY A 28 16.34 7.40 -8.50
CA GLY A 28 16.69 7.70 -7.11
C GLY A 28 17.02 9.17 -6.81
N SER A 29 16.95 10.05 -7.79
CA SER A 29 17.05 11.51 -7.56
C SER A 29 15.79 12.01 -6.83
N LEU A 30 15.97 12.91 -5.86
CA LEU A 30 14.87 13.56 -5.12
C LEU A 30 13.96 14.42 -6.03
N ILE A 31 14.48 14.92 -7.14
CA ILE A 31 13.78 15.79 -8.09
C ILE A 31 12.99 14.95 -9.12
N SER A 32 13.44 13.72 -9.44
CA SER A 32 12.83 12.90 -10.49
C SER A 32 11.32 12.73 -10.36
N PRO A 33 10.75 12.43 -9.17
CA PRO A 33 9.29 12.29 -9.02
C PRO A 33 8.54 13.59 -9.27
N ILE A 34 9.12 14.74 -8.93
CA ILE A 34 8.51 16.06 -9.14
C ILE A 34 8.50 16.39 -10.63
N LEU A 35 9.63 16.22 -11.30
CA LEU A 35 9.75 16.47 -12.75
C LEU A 35 8.84 15.53 -13.55
N SER A 36 8.79 14.25 -13.19
CA SER A 36 7.90 13.29 -13.82
C SER A 36 6.43 13.69 -13.65
N ASN A 37 6.03 14.11 -12.47
CA ASN A 37 4.66 14.56 -12.23
C ASN A 37 4.32 15.85 -12.97
N LEU A 38 5.24 16.79 -13.05
CA LEU A 38 5.07 18.03 -13.81
C LEU A 38 4.93 17.73 -15.32
N TYR A 39 5.76 16.86 -15.84
CA TYR A 39 5.73 16.46 -17.25
C TYR A 39 4.43 15.74 -17.61
N LEU A 40 4.03 14.73 -16.80
CA LEU A 40 2.81 13.97 -17.00
C LEU A 40 1.53 14.74 -16.62
N HIS A 41 1.64 15.94 -16.05
CA HIS A 41 0.47 16.81 -15.84
C HIS A 41 -0.23 17.19 -17.15
N GLN A 42 0.51 17.25 -18.27
CA GLN A 42 -0.09 17.47 -19.59
C GLN A 42 -1.05 16.33 -19.96
N LEU A 43 -0.70 15.07 -19.66
CA LEU A 43 -1.59 13.94 -19.81
C LEU A 43 -2.83 14.06 -18.91
N ASP A 44 -2.66 14.51 -17.67
CA ASP A 44 -3.79 14.75 -16.76
C ASP A 44 -4.74 15.81 -17.35
N CYS A 45 -4.20 16.89 -17.87
CA CYS A 45 -4.97 17.95 -18.53
C CYS A 45 -5.72 17.44 -19.77
N PHE A 46 -5.08 16.68 -20.64
CA PHE A 46 -5.69 16.08 -21.82
C PHE A 46 -6.88 15.18 -21.43
N ILE A 47 -6.67 14.28 -20.47
CA ILE A 47 -7.72 13.36 -20.03
C ILE A 47 -8.87 14.11 -19.34
N GLN A 48 -8.57 15.09 -18.49
CA GLN A 48 -9.59 15.82 -17.72
C GLN A 48 -10.37 16.83 -18.55
N LYS A 49 -9.73 17.53 -19.50
CA LYS A 49 -10.35 18.60 -20.28
C LYS A 49 -10.96 18.13 -21.59
N GLU A 50 -10.45 17.05 -22.16
CA GLU A 50 -10.90 16.54 -23.46
C GLU A 50 -11.65 15.21 -23.31
N LEU A 51 -11.00 14.15 -22.80
CA LEU A 51 -11.60 12.82 -22.79
C LEU A 51 -12.76 12.69 -21.80
N ILE A 52 -12.60 13.22 -20.58
CA ILE A 52 -13.67 13.09 -19.59
C ILE A 52 -14.94 13.83 -20.04
N PRO A 53 -14.94 15.09 -20.51
CA PRO A 53 -16.15 15.75 -20.98
C PRO A 53 -16.83 15.00 -22.12
N GLU A 54 -16.06 14.44 -23.05
CA GLU A 54 -16.60 13.70 -24.20
C GLU A 54 -17.25 12.38 -23.80
N TYR A 55 -16.57 11.61 -22.92
CA TYR A 55 -16.99 10.28 -22.48
C TYR A 55 -17.66 10.23 -21.11
N HIS A 56 -18.22 11.34 -20.63
CA HIS A 56 -18.93 11.44 -19.38
C HIS A 56 -20.33 12.05 -19.61
N ARG A 57 -21.28 11.21 -20.01
CA ARG A 57 -22.63 11.63 -20.41
C ARG A 57 -23.69 11.05 -19.49
N GLY A 58 -24.79 11.76 -19.34
CA GLY A 58 -25.95 11.34 -18.55
C GLY A 58 -25.72 11.36 -17.04
N GLU A 59 -26.67 11.73 -16.25
CA GLU A 59 -26.56 11.76 -14.79
C GLU A 59 -26.66 10.35 -14.19
N ALA A 60 -27.61 9.56 -14.66
CA ALA A 60 -27.85 8.20 -14.22
C ALA A 60 -28.41 7.36 -15.39
N ARG A 61 -28.10 6.05 -15.37
CA ARG A 61 -28.70 5.11 -16.34
C ARG A 61 -30.21 5.11 -16.21
N LYS A 62 -30.90 5.01 -17.34
CA LYS A 62 -32.37 4.88 -17.41
C LYS A 62 -32.85 3.63 -16.67
N ASN A 63 -34.04 3.71 -16.10
CA ASN A 63 -34.66 2.55 -15.50
C ASN A 63 -35.01 1.51 -16.58
N ASN A 64 -34.89 0.24 -16.21
CA ASN A 64 -35.32 -0.84 -17.08
C ASN A 64 -36.82 -1.03 -16.99
N PRO A 65 -37.61 -0.86 -18.07
CA PRO A 65 -39.04 -1.04 -18.05
C PRO A 65 -39.49 -2.46 -17.71
N GLU A 66 -38.64 -3.45 -17.92
CA GLU A 66 -38.93 -4.86 -17.59
C GLU A 66 -38.65 -5.19 -16.11
N TYR A 67 -38.04 -4.25 -15.35
CA TYR A 67 -37.74 -4.49 -13.95
C TYR A 67 -39.02 -4.50 -13.12
N GLY A 68 -39.25 -5.64 -12.44
CA GLY A 68 -40.46 -5.81 -11.58
C GLY A 68 -41.67 -6.35 -12.32
N LYS A 69 -41.63 -6.49 -13.65
CA LYS A 69 -42.69 -7.17 -14.40
C LYS A 69 -42.41 -8.69 -14.32
N SER A 70 -42.96 -9.35 -13.30
CA SER A 70 -43.05 -10.81 -13.29
C SER A 70 -44.44 -11.18 -13.77
N GLU A 71 -44.57 -11.44 -15.05
CA GLU A 71 -45.85 -11.97 -15.56
C GLU A 71 -46.12 -13.34 -14.91
N LEU A 72 -47.28 -13.47 -14.32
CA LEU A 72 -47.78 -14.72 -13.76
C LEU A 72 -48.15 -15.65 -14.92
N THR A 73 -47.70 -16.91 -14.83
CA THR A 73 -48.16 -17.92 -15.76
C THR A 73 -49.66 -18.18 -15.59
N GLU A 74 -50.36 -18.69 -16.62
CA GLU A 74 -51.79 -18.97 -16.52
C GLU A 74 -52.11 -19.94 -15.37
N ALA A 75 -51.28 -20.93 -15.14
CA ALA A 75 -51.40 -21.82 -14.01
C ALA A 75 -51.28 -21.10 -12.66
N GLU A 76 -50.36 -20.14 -12.54
CA GLU A 76 -50.19 -19.33 -11.32
C GLU A 76 -51.39 -18.37 -11.12
N LYS A 77 -51.98 -17.87 -12.21
CA LYS A 77 -53.20 -17.05 -12.15
C LYS A 77 -54.38 -17.87 -11.67
N MET A 78 -54.58 -19.07 -12.23
CA MET A 78 -55.66 -20.02 -11.79
C MET A 78 -55.50 -20.39 -10.32
N PHE A 79 -54.28 -20.76 -9.90
CA PHE A 79 -54.00 -21.05 -8.51
C PHE A 79 -54.31 -19.86 -7.56
N LEU A 80 -53.99 -18.64 -7.98
CA LEU A 80 -54.29 -17.45 -7.18
C LEU A 80 -55.77 -17.05 -7.18
N MET A 81 -56.58 -17.48 -8.13
CA MET A 81 -58.06 -17.38 -8.09
C MET A 81 -58.65 -18.28 -7.01
N GLU A 82 -58.10 -19.48 -6.83
CA GLU A 82 -58.53 -20.40 -5.82
C GLU A 82 -57.98 -20.07 -4.42
N HIS A 83 -56.77 -19.52 -4.37
CA HIS A 83 -56.02 -19.22 -3.14
C HIS A 83 -55.48 -17.79 -3.11
N PRO A 84 -56.35 -16.76 -2.95
CA PRO A 84 -55.94 -15.35 -2.99
C PRO A 84 -54.94 -14.99 -1.86
N GLU A 85 -54.99 -15.72 -0.71
CA GLU A 85 -54.06 -15.55 0.41
C GLU A 85 -52.61 -15.95 0.09
N ALA A 86 -52.42 -16.83 -0.91
CA ALA A 86 -51.09 -17.28 -1.33
C ALA A 86 -50.34 -16.29 -2.24
N LYS A 87 -50.96 -15.14 -2.62
CA LYS A 87 -50.36 -14.20 -3.58
C LYS A 87 -48.97 -13.73 -3.24
N GLU A 88 -48.73 -13.33 -1.99
CA GLU A 88 -47.39 -12.89 -1.56
C GLU A 88 -46.37 -14.01 -1.62
N MET A 89 -46.78 -15.22 -1.30
CA MET A 89 -45.90 -16.40 -1.31
C MET A 89 -45.51 -16.78 -2.75
N VAL A 90 -46.46 -16.81 -3.67
CA VAL A 90 -46.22 -17.15 -5.09
C VAL A 90 -45.28 -16.13 -5.73
N ILE A 91 -45.54 -14.83 -5.53
CA ILE A 91 -44.67 -13.76 -6.03
C ILE A 91 -43.27 -13.89 -5.47
N ARG A 92 -43.12 -14.19 -4.17
CA ARG A 92 -41.83 -14.34 -3.51
C ARG A 92 -41.06 -15.54 -4.05
N VAL A 93 -41.71 -16.68 -4.19
CA VAL A 93 -41.07 -17.92 -4.75
C VAL A 93 -40.58 -17.68 -6.17
N LYS A 94 -41.43 -17.05 -7.00
CA LYS A 94 -41.11 -16.68 -8.38
C LYS A 94 -39.92 -15.72 -8.43
N HIS A 95 -39.93 -14.67 -7.64
CA HIS A 95 -38.84 -13.72 -7.52
C HIS A 95 -37.53 -14.37 -7.09
N ASN A 96 -37.58 -15.23 -6.06
CA ASN A 96 -36.41 -15.96 -5.61
C ASN A 96 -35.86 -16.93 -6.67
N LYS A 97 -36.75 -17.58 -7.44
CA LYS A 97 -36.37 -18.45 -8.57
C LYS A 97 -35.71 -17.65 -9.69
N ALA A 98 -36.29 -16.49 -10.06
CA ALA A 98 -35.73 -15.61 -11.08
C ALA A 98 -34.33 -15.07 -10.67
N ILE A 99 -34.12 -14.72 -9.40
CA ILE A 99 -32.81 -14.31 -8.89
C ILE A 99 -31.80 -15.46 -8.98
N ARG A 100 -32.17 -16.69 -8.57
CA ARG A 100 -31.25 -17.84 -8.62
C ARG A 100 -30.86 -18.20 -10.05
N ASN A 101 -31.79 -18.10 -10.98
CA ASN A 101 -31.58 -18.39 -12.39
C ASN A 101 -30.91 -17.21 -13.14
N ASN A 102 -30.57 -16.11 -12.44
CA ASN A 102 -30.04 -14.89 -13.03
C ASN A 102 -30.90 -14.32 -14.18
N SER A 103 -32.20 -14.59 -14.16
CA SER A 103 -33.18 -14.15 -15.16
C SER A 103 -33.88 -12.84 -14.79
N LEU A 104 -33.62 -12.33 -13.58
CA LEU A 104 -34.21 -11.04 -13.17
C LEU A 104 -33.50 -9.89 -13.88
N PRO A 105 -34.22 -9.07 -14.63
CA PRO A 105 -33.62 -7.92 -15.29
C PRO A 105 -33.06 -6.93 -14.26
N SER A 106 -31.97 -6.29 -14.60
CA SER A 106 -31.37 -5.24 -13.77
C SER A 106 -32.32 -4.05 -13.65
N ARG A 107 -32.42 -3.42 -12.47
CA ARG A 107 -33.27 -2.23 -12.26
C ARG A 107 -32.94 -1.08 -13.23
N ARG A 108 -31.68 -0.97 -13.65
CA ARG A 108 -31.24 0.03 -14.62
C ARG A 108 -30.71 -0.66 -15.87
N ARG A 109 -30.95 -0.07 -17.03
CA ARG A 109 -30.44 -0.60 -18.29
C ARG A 109 -28.93 -0.65 -18.26
N THR A 110 -28.36 -1.80 -18.63
CA THR A 110 -26.91 -1.99 -18.74
C THR A 110 -26.35 -1.46 -20.06
N ASP A 111 -27.19 -1.40 -21.07
CA ASP A 111 -26.96 -1.03 -22.47
C ASP A 111 -27.43 0.40 -22.82
N ASP A 112 -27.63 1.27 -21.82
CA ASP A 112 -28.10 2.64 -22.01
C ASP A 112 -27.12 3.43 -22.90
N PRO A 113 -27.53 3.85 -24.11
CA PRO A 113 -26.67 4.56 -25.06
C PRO A 113 -26.34 5.98 -24.59
N ASP A 114 -27.18 6.57 -23.75
CA ASP A 114 -27.03 7.95 -23.27
C ASP A 114 -26.18 8.05 -22.00
N PHE A 115 -25.76 6.91 -21.45
CA PHE A 115 -24.97 6.89 -20.23
C PHE A 115 -23.54 6.43 -20.47
N ARG A 116 -22.59 7.31 -20.19
CA ARG A 116 -21.15 7.05 -20.21
C ARG A 116 -20.49 7.56 -18.96
N ARG A 117 -19.50 6.85 -18.45
CA ARG A 117 -18.67 7.28 -17.33
C ARG A 117 -17.21 6.94 -17.59
N LEU A 118 -16.39 7.96 -17.64
CA LEU A 118 -14.93 7.83 -17.64
C LEU A 118 -14.39 8.34 -16.31
N ARG A 119 -13.51 7.57 -15.68
CA ARG A 119 -12.79 7.91 -14.47
C ARG A 119 -11.32 7.62 -14.66
N TYR A 120 -10.47 8.46 -14.13
CA TYR A 120 -9.03 8.42 -14.28
C TYR A 120 -8.35 8.61 -12.94
N VAL A 121 -7.30 7.84 -12.69
CA VAL A 121 -6.42 7.97 -11.52
C VAL A 121 -5.00 7.66 -11.98
N ARG A 122 -4.05 8.53 -11.66
CA ARG A 122 -2.62 8.35 -11.90
C ARG A 122 -1.83 8.42 -10.61
N TYR A 123 -0.80 7.64 -10.54
CA TYR A 123 0.22 7.69 -9.50
C TYR A 123 1.58 7.57 -10.17
N THR A 124 2.33 8.66 -10.22
CA THR A 124 3.56 8.80 -11.02
C THR A 124 3.33 8.46 -12.50
N ASP A 125 3.95 7.40 -13.00
CA ASP A 125 3.84 6.85 -14.35
C ASP A 125 2.74 5.78 -14.50
N ASP A 126 2.30 5.19 -13.40
CA ASP A 126 1.20 4.22 -13.40
C ASP A 126 -0.17 4.92 -13.40
N PHE A 127 -1.05 4.57 -14.32
CA PHE A 127 -2.42 5.08 -14.33
C PHE A 127 -3.46 4.01 -14.65
N ILE A 128 -4.68 4.24 -14.20
CA ILE A 128 -5.82 3.38 -14.45
C ILE A 128 -7.03 4.21 -14.90
N LEU A 129 -7.72 3.72 -15.93
CA LEU A 129 -8.98 4.28 -16.37
C LEU A 129 -10.11 3.27 -16.11
N GLY A 130 -11.22 3.77 -15.58
CA GLY A 130 -12.47 3.04 -15.48
C GLY A 130 -13.48 3.60 -16.45
N PHE A 131 -13.90 2.81 -17.42
CA PHE A 131 -14.88 3.23 -18.40
C PHE A 131 -16.17 2.41 -18.30
N SER A 132 -17.30 3.07 -18.39
CA SER A 132 -18.64 2.47 -18.49
C SER A 132 -19.27 2.88 -19.80
N GLY A 133 -19.18 1.99 -20.78
CA GLY A 133 -19.64 2.16 -22.15
C GLY A 133 -19.26 0.96 -23.00
N PRO A 134 -19.49 1.01 -24.32
CA PRO A 134 -19.18 -0.07 -25.23
C PRO A 134 -17.66 -0.23 -25.41
N LYS A 135 -17.25 -1.44 -25.76
CA LYS A 135 -15.84 -1.79 -25.91
C LYS A 135 -15.12 -0.97 -26.99
N TYR A 136 -15.79 -0.65 -28.10
CA TYR A 136 -15.17 0.12 -29.18
C TYR A 136 -14.76 1.53 -28.73
N GLU A 137 -15.60 2.22 -27.94
CA GLU A 137 -15.24 3.53 -27.36
C GLU A 137 -14.04 3.40 -26.39
N ALA A 138 -13.97 2.32 -25.61
CA ALA A 138 -12.81 2.07 -24.74
C ALA A 138 -11.51 1.90 -25.54
N VAL A 139 -11.59 1.25 -26.72
CA VAL A 139 -10.45 1.14 -27.64
C VAL A 139 -10.06 2.50 -28.21
N GLN A 140 -11.04 3.33 -28.60
CA GLN A 140 -10.78 4.68 -29.07
C GLN A 140 -10.09 5.54 -28.02
N ILE A 141 -10.57 5.52 -26.77
CA ILE A 141 -9.95 6.23 -25.64
C ILE A 141 -8.49 5.78 -25.48
N ARG A 142 -8.24 4.47 -25.48
CA ARG A 142 -6.88 3.93 -25.37
C ARG A 142 -5.97 4.44 -26.50
N ASN A 143 -6.45 4.37 -27.74
CA ASN A 143 -5.64 4.78 -28.89
C ASN A 143 -5.31 6.27 -28.83
N ARG A 144 -6.28 7.12 -28.50
CA ARG A 144 -6.06 8.57 -28.34
C ARG A 144 -5.03 8.88 -27.25
N ILE A 145 -5.04 8.14 -26.13
CA ILE A 145 -4.04 8.29 -25.07
C ILE A 145 -2.65 7.88 -25.56
N VAL A 146 -2.55 6.76 -26.28
CA VAL A 146 -1.27 6.28 -26.85
C VAL A 146 -0.71 7.29 -27.88
N GLU A 147 -1.55 7.82 -28.74
CA GLU A 147 -1.19 8.86 -29.71
C GLU A 147 -0.73 10.15 -29.02
N PHE A 148 -1.46 10.61 -28.02
CA PHE A 148 -1.08 11.78 -27.23
C PHE A 148 0.29 11.59 -26.54
N LEU A 149 0.52 10.45 -25.90
CA LEU A 149 1.80 10.13 -25.27
C LEU A 149 2.95 10.14 -26.27
N LYS A 150 2.72 9.61 -27.49
CA LYS A 150 3.73 9.53 -28.54
C LYS A 150 4.00 10.88 -29.18
N ASN A 151 2.94 11.59 -29.59
CA ASN A 151 3.06 12.79 -30.42
C ASN A 151 3.39 14.05 -29.59
N GLU A 152 2.72 14.22 -28.45
CA GLU A 152 2.86 15.43 -27.63
C GLU A 152 3.94 15.27 -26.54
N LEU A 153 4.02 14.09 -25.94
CA LEU A 153 4.97 13.86 -24.84
C LEU A 153 6.21 13.06 -25.27
N HIS A 154 6.28 12.61 -26.52
CA HIS A 154 7.39 11.78 -27.03
C HIS A 154 7.71 10.59 -26.12
N LEU A 155 6.67 10.02 -25.47
CA LEU A 155 6.77 8.87 -24.58
C LEU A 155 6.24 7.62 -25.27
N SER A 156 6.95 6.51 -25.13
CA SER A 156 6.49 5.20 -25.58
C SER A 156 5.68 4.50 -24.49
N CYS A 157 4.45 4.10 -24.85
CA CYS A 157 3.62 3.29 -23.96
C CYS A 157 4.04 1.82 -24.08
N ASN A 158 4.32 1.17 -22.94
CA ASN A 158 4.58 -0.27 -22.94
C ASN A 158 3.26 -1.04 -23.11
N LEU A 159 2.98 -1.45 -24.35
CA LEU A 159 1.73 -2.13 -24.71
C LEU A 159 1.57 -3.51 -24.07
N GLU A 160 2.65 -4.20 -23.72
CA GLU A 160 2.60 -5.50 -23.04
C GLU A 160 2.09 -5.36 -21.60
N LYS A 161 2.46 -4.27 -20.92
CA LYS A 161 1.98 -3.95 -19.57
C LYS A 161 0.63 -3.25 -19.57
N SER A 162 0.31 -2.50 -20.62
CA SER A 162 -0.94 -1.74 -20.76
C SER A 162 -2.08 -2.65 -21.23
N LYS A 163 -2.86 -3.18 -20.29
CA LYS A 163 -3.93 -4.14 -20.57
C LYS A 163 -5.30 -3.47 -20.47
N MET A 164 -6.14 -3.71 -21.46
CA MET A 164 -7.57 -3.42 -21.41
C MET A 164 -8.30 -4.70 -21.00
N GLN A 165 -9.03 -4.64 -19.89
CA GLN A 165 -9.72 -5.81 -19.33
C GLN A 165 -11.15 -5.44 -18.94
N HIS A 166 -12.04 -6.42 -18.99
CA HIS A 166 -13.37 -6.26 -18.46
C HIS A 166 -13.31 -6.10 -16.92
N SER A 167 -14.17 -5.29 -16.33
CA SER A 167 -14.17 -4.96 -14.90
C SER A 167 -14.32 -6.18 -13.97
N THR A 168 -14.83 -7.30 -14.46
CA THR A 168 -14.91 -8.58 -13.74
C THR A 168 -13.57 -9.31 -13.63
N GLN A 169 -12.62 -8.96 -14.49
CA GLN A 169 -11.25 -9.46 -14.40
C GLN A 169 -10.43 -8.60 -13.43
N ALA A 170 -9.53 -9.23 -12.69
CA ALA A 170 -8.75 -8.54 -11.70
C ALA A 170 -7.57 -7.80 -12.35
N THR A 171 -7.57 -6.47 -12.30
CA THR A 171 -6.48 -5.61 -12.78
C THR A 171 -5.52 -5.30 -11.64
N LEU A 172 -4.22 -5.46 -11.88
CA LEU A 172 -3.19 -5.08 -10.91
C LEU A 172 -2.89 -3.58 -11.04
N PHE A 173 -3.02 -2.86 -9.94
CA PHE A 173 -2.65 -1.44 -9.86
C PHE A 173 -2.07 -1.15 -8.48
N LEU A 174 -0.90 -0.52 -8.43
CA LEU A 174 -0.18 -0.19 -7.19
C LEU A 174 -0.08 -1.36 -6.20
N GLY A 175 0.23 -2.55 -6.71
CA GLY A 175 0.36 -3.74 -5.87
C GLY A 175 -0.94 -4.29 -5.29
N ALA A 176 -2.11 -3.78 -5.69
CA ALA A 176 -3.43 -4.29 -5.35
C ALA A 176 -4.16 -4.80 -6.60
N ARG A 177 -4.98 -5.82 -6.44
CA ARG A 177 -5.89 -6.31 -7.49
C ARG A 177 -7.25 -5.67 -7.35
N ILE A 178 -7.61 -4.85 -8.32
CA ILE A 178 -8.91 -4.20 -8.42
C ILE A 178 -9.82 -5.09 -9.27
N LYS A 179 -10.97 -5.45 -8.72
CA LYS A 179 -11.95 -6.29 -9.40
C LYS A 179 -13.35 -5.75 -9.10
N TRP A 180 -14.19 -5.73 -10.12
CA TRP A 180 -15.61 -5.48 -9.96
C TRP A 180 -16.34 -6.84 -9.88
N THR A 181 -16.95 -7.14 -8.76
CA THR A 181 -17.83 -8.31 -8.67
C THR A 181 -19.20 -7.91 -9.18
N GLY A 182 -19.73 -8.66 -10.14
CA GLY A 182 -21.09 -8.49 -10.62
C GLY A 182 -22.12 -8.52 -9.49
N ASN A 183 -23.38 -8.48 -9.82
CA ASN A 183 -24.47 -8.52 -8.85
C ASN A 183 -24.29 -9.69 -7.85
N SER A 184 -24.37 -9.40 -6.58
CA SER A 184 -24.32 -10.41 -5.53
C SER A 184 -25.72 -10.68 -5.00
N ILE A 185 -26.09 -11.96 -4.90
CA ILE A 185 -27.35 -12.38 -4.29
C ILE A 185 -27.17 -12.31 -2.78
N LYS A 186 -28.05 -11.59 -2.10
CA LYS A 186 -28.13 -11.56 -0.64
C LYS A 186 -29.52 -12.03 -0.20
N SER A 187 -29.58 -12.54 1.02
CA SER A 187 -30.85 -12.89 1.65
C SER A 187 -31.14 -11.95 2.82
N LYS A 188 -32.38 -11.56 2.97
CA LYS A 188 -32.91 -10.87 4.13
C LYS A 188 -34.07 -11.71 4.69
N ASN A 189 -34.08 -11.94 6.00
CA ASN A 189 -35.24 -12.52 6.65
C ASN A 189 -36.31 -11.44 6.77
N ASP A 190 -37.52 -11.72 6.32
CA ASP A 190 -38.68 -10.95 6.73
C ASP A 190 -38.96 -11.30 8.19
N GLY A 191 -39.58 -10.42 8.96
CA GLY A 191 -39.86 -10.66 10.38
C GLY A 191 -40.72 -11.92 10.67
N LYS A 192 -41.16 -12.64 9.64
CA LYS A 192 -41.95 -13.87 9.67
C LYS A 192 -41.09 -15.14 9.44
N GLY A 193 -39.75 -15.04 9.47
CA GLY A 193 -38.85 -16.20 9.32
C GLY A 193 -38.59 -16.66 7.90
N CYS A 194 -39.23 -16.06 6.88
CA CYS A 194 -39.01 -16.41 5.48
C CYS A 194 -37.82 -15.66 4.88
N LYS A 195 -36.99 -16.38 4.10
CA LYS A 195 -35.83 -15.78 3.41
C LYS A 195 -36.25 -15.19 2.07
N GLN A 196 -36.12 -13.89 1.92
CA GLN A 196 -36.25 -13.19 0.63
C GLN A 196 -34.88 -12.95 0.04
N LEU A 197 -34.65 -13.36 -1.20
CA LEU A 197 -33.45 -13.05 -1.94
C LEU A 197 -33.58 -11.68 -2.59
N TYR A 198 -32.46 -10.96 -2.67
CA TYR A 198 -32.39 -9.72 -3.43
C TYR A 198 -31.04 -9.57 -4.11
N LEU A 199 -31.04 -8.95 -5.28
CA LEU A 199 -29.82 -8.58 -6.00
C LEU A 199 -29.27 -7.30 -5.41
N GLN A 200 -28.05 -7.37 -4.91
CA GLN A 200 -27.33 -6.15 -4.55
C GLN A 200 -26.87 -5.46 -5.83
N ALA A 201 -27.62 -4.45 -6.25
CA ALA A 201 -27.47 -3.79 -7.54
C ALA A 201 -26.25 -2.90 -7.73
N HIS A 202 -25.41 -2.70 -6.72
CA HIS A 202 -24.20 -1.89 -6.82
C HIS A 202 -23.02 -2.64 -6.24
N PRO A 203 -22.38 -3.50 -7.04
CA PRO A 203 -21.14 -4.13 -6.63
C PRO A 203 -20.10 -3.03 -6.41
N LYS A 204 -19.60 -2.94 -5.16
CA LYS A 204 -18.46 -2.09 -4.85
C LYS A 204 -17.22 -2.71 -5.49
N PRO A 205 -16.27 -1.90 -6.02
CA PRO A 205 -15.00 -2.43 -6.44
C PRO A 205 -14.34 -3.14 -5.27
N GLN A 206 -13.83 -4.34 -5.51
CA GLN A 206 -13.09 -5.10 -4.52
C GLN A 206 -11.60 -4.85 -4.71
N LEU A 207 -10.95 -4.45 -3.65
CA LEU A 207 -9.50 -4.33 -3.56
C LEU A 207 -8.95 -5.59 -2.92
N ASN A 208 -8.34 -6.45 -3.72
CA ASN A 208 -7.83 -7.73 -3.28
C ASN A 208 -6.30 -7.73 -3.20
N ILE A 209 -5.78 -8.55 -2.32
CA ILE A 209 -4.34 -8.74 -2.13
C ILE A 209 -3.84 -9.71 -3.21
N PRO A 210 -2.76 -9.39 -3.93
CA PRO A 210 -2.14 -10.31 -4.88
C PRO A 210 -1.28 -11.35 -4.14
N ALA A 211 -1.95 -12.29 -3.47
CA ALA A 211 -1.29 -13.26 -2.60
C ALA A 211 -0.25 -14.11 -3.33
N ASP A 212 -0.49 -14.47 -4.58
CA ASP A 212 0.43 -15.19 -5.46
C ASP A 212 1.74 -14.43 -5.66
N MET A 213 1.68 -13.12 -5.96
CA MET A 213 2.87 -12.27 -6.10
C MET A 213 3.62 -12.13 -4.77
N LEU A 214 2.90 -12.03 -3.65
CA LEU A 214 3.51 -11.94 -2.32
C LEU A 214 4.20 -13.26 -1.93
N PHE A 215 3.62 -14.40 -2.30
CA PHE A 215 4.25 -15.69 -2.11
C PHE A 215 5.50 -15.85 -3.00
N SER A 216 5.45 -15.46 -4.27
CA SER A 216 6.61 -15.46 -5.15
C SER A 216 7.74 -14.63 -4.53
N ARG A 217 7.46 -13.40 -4.10
CA ARG A 217 8.44 -12.55 -3.42
C ARG A 217 9.01 -13.16 -2.15
N ALA A 218 8.19 -13.91 -1.40
CA ALA A 218 8.65 -14.62 -0.20
C ALA A 218 9.60 -15.76 -0.56
N VAL A 219 9.35 -16.46 -1.67
CA VAL A 219 10.25 -17.51 -2.20
C VAL A 219 11.55 -16.91 -2.71
N ASP A 220 11.50 -15.88 -3.54
CA ASP A 220 12.68 -15.20 -4.11
C ASP A 220 13.62 -14.67 -3.02
N ARG A 221 13.03 -14.21 -1.91
CA ARG A 221 13.79 -13.70 -0.75
C ARG A 221 14.19 -14.79 0.27
N GLY A 222 13.89 -16.06 0.00
CA GLY A 222 14.29 -17.19 0.83
C GLY A 222 13.46 -17.39 2.12
N TYR A 223 12.26 -16.82 2.22
CA TYR A 223 11.36 -17.03 3.35
C TYR A 223 10.45 -18.25 3.17
N ALA A 224 10.35 -18.73 1.93
CA ALA A 224 9.48 -19.85 1.58
C ALA A 224 10.04 -20.63 0.39
N VAL A 225 9.48 -21.80 0.14
CA VAL A 225 9.75 -22.63 -1.05
C VAL A 225 8.44 -23.13 -1.62
N TYR A 226 8.39 -23.40 -2.91
CA TYR A 226 7.25 -24.04 -3.53
C TYR A 226 7.22 -25.52 -3.13
N ARG A 227 6.03 -26.02 -2.81
CA ARG A 227 5.85 -27.41 -2.34
C ARG A 227 5.75 -28.42 -3.48
N THR A 228 5.29 -27.99 -4.64
CA THR A 228 5.06 -28.83 -5.83
C THR A 228 5.56 -28.10 -7.08
N ASN A 229 5.85 -28.87 -8.13
CA ASN A 229 6.27 -28.32 -9.43
C ASN A 229 5.24 -27.36 -10.05
N ASN A 230 3.98 -27.40 -9.63
CA ASN A 230 2.93 -26.51 -10.12
C ASN A 230 2.91 -25.13 -9.44
N ASN A 231 3.89 -24.78 -8.62
CA ASN A 231 4.06 -23.46 -7.97
C ASN A 231 2.81 -22.91 -7.25
N LYS A 232 1.83 -23.73 -6.93
CA LYS A 232 0.56 -23.28 -6.30
C LYS A 232 0.60 -23.30 -4.77
N LEU A 233 1.38 -24.19 -4.17
CA LEU A 233 1.45 -24.34 -2.73
C LEU A 233 2.82 -23.89 -2.21
N VAL A 234 2.80 -22.99 -1.24
CA VAL A 234 4.00 -22.42 -0.63
C VAL A 234 4.18 -22.93 0.79
N ARG A 235 5.39 -23.36 1.11
CA ARG A 235 5.81 -23.79 2.45
C ARG A 235 6.85 -22.82 2.99
N ALA A 236 6.68 -22.38 4.24
CA ALA A 236 7.70 -21.58 4.93
C ALA A 236 8.99 -22.39 5.12
N THR A 237 10.12 -21.71 5.00
CA THR A 237 11.46 -22.28 5.24
C THR A 237 12.28 -21.37 6.14
N SER A 238 13.37 -21.89 6.71
CA SER A 238 14.39 -21.08 7.40
C SER A 238 15.10 -20.20 6.41
N ASN A 239 15.22 -18.90 6.72
CA ASN A 239 16.04 -18.00 5.91
C ASN A 239 17.49 -17.99 6.38
N ARG A 240 18.33 -18.79 5.71
CA ARG A 240 19.73 -18.98 6.07
C ARG A 240 20.56 -17.69 6.03
N ARG A 241 20.15 -16.69 5.24
CA ARG A 241 20.83 -15.38 5.18
C ARG A 241 20.74 -14.61 6.51
N LEU A 242 19.76 -14.94 7.36
CA LEU A 242 19.51 -14.27 8.64
C LEU A 242 20.12 -15.00 9.85
N ILE A 243 20.65 -16.20 9.68
CA ILE A 243 21.15 -17.03 10.81
C ILE A 243 22.33 -16.38 11.53
N GLY A 244 23.15 -15.56 10.82
CA GLY A 244 24.24 -14.79 11.41
C GLY A 244 23.78 -13.70 12.39
N LEU A 245 22.54 -13.21 12.26
CA LEU A 245 21.99 -12.19 13.15
C LEU A 245 21.65 -12.76 14.53
N THR A 246 21.52 -11.91 15.55
CA THR A 246 21.00 -12.31 16.86
C THR A 246 19.53 -12.73 16.75
N THR A 247 19.02 -13.52 17.71
CA THR A 247 17.59 -13.90 17.74
C THR A 247 16.68 -12.68 17.81
N THR A 248 17.08 -11.65 18.54
CA THR A 248 16.39 -10.37 18.65
C THR A 248 16.30 -9.65 17.30
N GLU A 249 17.40 -9.58 16.56
CA GLU A 249 17.43 -8.95 15.23
C GLU A 249 16.59 -9.73 14.20
N ILE A 250 16.62 -11.07 14.26
CA ILE A 250 15.77 -11.92 13.41
C ILE A 250 14.31 -11.56 13.66
N VAL A 251 13.85 -11.54 14.93
CA VAL A 251 12.46 -11.20 15.25
C VAL A 251 12.11 -9.78 14.81
N LYS A 252 12.96 -8.79 15.06
CA LYS A 252 12.76 -7.40 14.60
C LYS A 252 12.63 -7.30 13.09
N ARG A 253 13.45 -8.05 12.33
CA ARG A 253 13.39 -8.09 10.85
C ARG A 253 12.06 -8.64 10.35
N TYR A 254 11.60 -9.78 10.89
CA TYR A 254 10.31 -10.35 10.52
C TYR A 254 9.13 -9.49 10.97
N SER A 255 9.21 -8.86 12.15
CA SER A 255 8.21 -7.90 12.63
C SER A 255 8.04 -6.73 11.69
N SER A 256 9.14 -6.17 11.19
CA SER A 256 9.12 -5.07 10.21
C SER A 256 8.40 -5.46 8.93
N ILE A 257 8.66 -6.69 8.40
CA ILE A 257 8.00 -7.20 7.20
C ILE A 257 6.50 -7.39 7.44
N ILE A 258 6.13 -8.04 8.54
CA ILE A 258 4.73 -8.31 8.90
C ILE A 258 3.97 -7.00 9.09
N ARG A 259 4.56 -6.02 9.80
CA ARG A 259 3.99 -4.69 10.01
C ARG A 259 3.77 -3.98 8.69
N GLY A 260 4.79 -3.92 7.83
CA GLY A 260 4.70 -3.27 6.54
C GLY A 260 3.59 -3.86 5.66
N LEU A 261 3.48 -5.20 5.60
CA LEU A 261 2.41 -5.87 4.86
C LEU A 261 1.03 -5.59 5.45
N LYS A 262 0.90 -5.63 6.77
CA LYS A 262 -0.34 -5.36 7.50
C LYS A 262 -0.84 -3.92 7.28
N GLU A 263 0.06 -2.96 7.36
CA GLU A 263 -0.26 -1.54 7.17
C GLU A 263 -0.57 -1.23 5.72
N TYR A 264 0.26 -1.69 4.78
CA TYR A 264 0.05 -1.47 3.35
C TYR A 264 -1.29 -2.03 2.89
N TYR A 265 -1.62 -3.30 3.22
CA TYR A 265 -2.86 -3.93 2.79
C TYR A 265 -4.05 -3.70 3.72
N SER A 266 -4.00 -2.72 4.61
CA SER A 266 -5.09 -2.38 5.54
C SER A 266 -6.39 -1.97 4.83
N PHE A 267 -6.31 -1.58 3.56
CA PHE A 267 -7.46 -1.22 2.70
C PHE A 267 -8.17 -2.43 2.08
N ALA A 268 -7.59 -3.63 2.11
CA ALA A 268 -8.10 -4.77 1.36
C ALA A 268 -9.46 -5.28 1.86
N ASN A 269 -10.27 -5.83 0.95
CA ASN A 269 -11.57 -6.39 1.28
C ASN A 269 -11.47 -7.79 1.90
N ARG A 270 -10.47 -8.59 1.49
CA ARG A 270 -10.29 -9.98 1.94
C ARG A 270 -9.00 -10.15 2.73
N TYR A 271 -9.13 -10.15 4.06
CA TYR A 271 -7.99 -10.36 4.95
C TYR A 271 -7.53 -11.81 5.08
N SER A 272 -8.36 -12.78 4.70
CA SER A 272 -7.97 -14.20 4.70
C SER A 272 -6.70 -14.45 3.88
N ASP A 273 -6.54 -13.73 2.78
CA ASP A 273 -5.37 -13.88 1.92
C ASP A 273 -4.11 -13.22 2.54
N LEU A 274 -4.28 -12.08 3.22
CA LEU A 274 -3.19 -11.48 3.99
C LEU A 274 -2.74 -12.40 5.12
N TRP A 275 -3.71 -12.99 5.84
CA TRP A 275 -3.42 -13.92 6.93
C TRP A 275 -2.57 -15.11 6.49
N LYS A 276 -2.87 -15.68 5.31
CA LYS A 276 -2.06 -16.76 4.72
C LYS A 276 -0.62 -16.31 4.46
N VAL A 277 -0.44 -15.13 3.87
CA VAL A 277 0.89 -14.57 3.61
C VAL A 277 1.65 -14.31 4.90
N LEU A 278 1.04 -13.63 5.87
CA LEU A 278 1.67 -13.35 7.17
C LEU A 278 2.04 -14.63 7.92
N SER A 279 1.21 -15.70 7.82
CA SER A 279 1.49 -16.98 8.45
C SER A 279 2.73 -17.67 7.90
N VAL A 280 3.06 -17.45 6.62
CA VAL A 280 4.31 -17.94 6.03
C VAL A 280 5.50 -17.23 6.70
N TYR A 281 5.47 -15.89 6.82
CA TYR A 281 6.55 -15.15 7.48
C TYR A 281 6.69 -15.51 8.96
N ARG A 282 5.57 -15.70 9.70
CA ARG A 282 5.61 -16.14 11.10
C ARG A 282 6.27 -17.51 11.25
N LYS A 283 5.88 -18.49 10.40
CA LYS A 283 6.48 -19.81 10.40
C LYS A 283 7.95 -19.79 9.97
N SER A 284 8.30 -18.96 8.98
CA SER A 284 9.68 -18.78 8.55
C SER A 284 10.56 -18.18 9.64
N CYS A 285 10.04 -17.20 10.42
CA CYS A 285 10.71 -16.66 11.60
C CYS A 285 11.04 -17.77 12.62
N ALA A 286 10.01 -18.56 12.99
CA ALA A 286 10.20 -19.68 13.91
C ALA A 286 11.20 -20.72 13.40
N LEU A 287 11.17 -21.05 12.11
CA LEU A 287 12.12 -21.97 11.49
C LEU A 287 13.56 -21.41 11.48
N SER A 288 13.71 -20.11 11.21
CA SER A 288 15.04 -19.46 11.24
C SER A 288 15.64 -19.45 12.63
N ILE A 289 14.82 -19.23 13.67
CA ILE A 289 15.27 -19.33 15.07
C ILE A 289 15.55 -20.79 15.45
N ALA A 290 14.71 -21.73 15.00
CA ALA A 290 14.92 -23.17 15.25
C ALA A 290 16.24 -23.64 14.67
N ASP A 291 16.58 -23.21 13.46
CA ASP A 291 17.83 -23.53 12.76
C ASP A 291 19.02 -22.93 13.51
N LYS A 292 18.96 -21.64 13.87
CA LYS A 292 20.00 -20.96 14.65
C LYS A 292 20.28 -21.62 16.01
N LEU A 293 19.21 -21.97 16.75
CA LEU A 293 19.29 -22.54 18.10
C LEU A 293 19.33 -24.07 18.12
N LYS A 294 19.42 -24.73 16.94
CA LYS A 294 19.40 -26.18 16.76
C LYS A 294 18.20 -26.88 17.41
N LEU A 295 17.04 -26.20 17.45
CA LEU A 295 15.79 -26.73 18.03
C LEU A 295 15.02 -27.67 17.10
N LYS A 296 15.47 -27.90 15.89
CA LYS A 296 14.92 -28.77 14.83
C LYS A 296 13.55 -28.37 14.28
N THR A 297 12.60 -27.87 15.10
CA THR A 297 11.22 -27.59 14.66
C THR A 297 10.71 -26.21 15.11
N ALA A 298 9.80 -25.63 14.31
CA ALA A 298 9.12 -24.40 14.67
C ALA A 298 8.24 -24.56 15.92
N ALA A 299 7.67 -25.74 16.16
CA ALA A 299 6.85 -26.04 17.32
C ALA A 299 7.63 -25.81 18.63
N LYS A 300 8.88 -26.28 18.71
CA LYS A 300 9.75 -26.06 19.87
C LYS A 300 10.03 -24.58 20.12
N VAL A 301 10.13 -23.76 19.05
CA VAL A 301 10.29 -22.31 19.18
C VAL A 301 9.03 -21.67 19.73
N PHE A 302 7.84 -22.05 19.23
CA PHE A 302 6.59 -21.55 19.77
C PHE A 302 6.33 -21.99 21.22
N ALA A 303 6.73 -23.20 21.58
CA ALA A 303 6.66 -23.65 22.98
C ALA A 303 7.57 -22.82 23.89
N LYS A 304 8.77 -22.50 23.45
CA LYS A 304 9.76 -21.73 24.24
C LYS A 304 9.46 -20.23 24.32
N TYR A 305 9.05 -19.61 23.21
CA TYR A 305 8.95 -18.13 23.08
C TYR A 305 7.49 -17.65 22.92
N GLY A 306 6.53 -18.57 22.99
CA GLY A 306 5.09 -18.29 22.81
C GLY A 306 4.70 -18.04 21.34
N SER A 307 3.39 -17.90 21.12
CA SER A 307 2.81 -17.76 19.77
C SER A 307 3.26 -16.48 19.05
N ARG A 308 3.65 -15.42 19.77
CA ARG A 308 4.16 -14.15 19.26
C ARG A 308 5.69 -14.06 19.27
N ILE A 309 6.40 -15.14 19.59
CA ILE A 309 7.87 -15.18 19.67
C ILE A 309 8.42 -13.95 20.39
N ARG A 310 8.32 -13.96 21.72
CA ARG A 310 8.87 -12.91 22.58
C ARG A 310 10.28 -13.26 22.98
N ILE A 311 11.22 -12.37 22.74
CA ILE A 311 12.61 -12.51 23.18
C ILE A 311 12.81 -11.56 24.36
N THR A 312 13.21 -12.12 25.49
CA THR A 312 13.55 -11.37 26.71
C THR A 312 15.05 -11.49 26.98
N ASN A 313 15.62 -10.47 27.59
CA ASN A 313 17.00 -10.52 28.10
C ASN A 313 17.09 -11.33 29.41
N LYS A 314 18.29 -11.47 29.95
CA LYS A 314 18.52 -12.18 31.23
C LYS A 314 17.80 -11.54 32.42
N LEU A 315 17.41 -10.27 32.32
CA LEU A 315 16.69 -9.50 33.36
C LEU A 315 15.18 -9.57 33.17
N GLY A 316 14.65 -10.39 32.24
CA GLY A 316 13.21 -10.51 31.97
C GLY A 316 12.62 -9.36 31.13
N VAL A 317 13.42 -8.39 30.71
CA VAL A 317 12.96 -7.27 29.89
C VAL A 317 12.77 -7.73 28.43
N GLU A 318 11.65 -7.36 27.82
CA GLU A 318 11.32 -7.68 26.44
C GLU A 318 12.22 -6.89 25.46
N GLU A 319 13.06 -7.56 24.70
CA GLU A 319 13.93 -6.97 23.67
C GLU A 319 13.29 -6.94 22.27
N ALA A 320 12.50 -7.94 21.95
CA ALA A 320 11.79 -8.04 20.70
C ALA A 320 10.55 -8.94 20.80
N ILE A 321 9.50 -8.52 20.10
CA ILE A 321 8.29 -9.31 19.91
C ILE A 321 7.92 -9.34 18.45
N LEU A 322 7.47 -10.48 17.96
CA LEU A 322 6.96 -10.58 16.60
C LEU A 322 5.61 -9.86 16.49
N ASP A 323 5.51 -8.91 15.57
CA ASP A 323 4.28 -8.13 15.32
C ASP A 323 3.18 -8.99 14.66
N TRP A 324 2.73 -10.01 15.40
CA TRP A 324 1.66 -10.89 14.96
C TRP A 324 0.31 -10.34 15.43
N PRO A 325 -0.61 -10.03 14.49
CA PRO A 325 -1.92 -9.50 14.85
C PRO A 325 -2.82 -10.59 15.47
N ASP A 326 -3.60 -10.24 16.48
CA ASP A 326 -4.64 -11.13 17.02
C ASP A 326 -5.83 -11.18 16.05
N THR A 327 -6.18 -10.02 15.52
CA THR A 327 -7.25 -9.88 14.52
C THR A 327 -6.80 -8.92 13.42
N LEU A 328 -7.15 -9.23 12.18
CA LEU A 328 -7.01 -8.31 11.05
C LEU A 328 -8.35 -7.61 10.84
N LYS A 329 -8.41 -6.33 11.11
CA LYS A 329 -9.61 -5.49 10.87
C LYS A 329 -9.35 -4.57 9.67
N SER A 330 -10.32 -4.51 8.75
CA SER A 330 -10.28 -3.55 7.65
C SER A 330 -10.35 -2.12 8.18
N ARG A 331 -9.45 -1.27 7.73
CA ARG A 331 -9.56 0.18 7.93
C ARG A 331 -10.52 0.83 6.91
N GLN A 332 -11.34 0.05 6.23
CA GLN A 332 -12.32 0.55 5.24
C GLN A 332 -13.45 1.41 5.85
N ASN A 333 -13.19 2.14 6.90
CA ASN A 333 -14.05 3.24 7.31
C ASN A 333 -13.78 4.51 6.49
N PHE A 334 -13.68 4.37 5.17
CA PHE A 334 -13.90 5.50 4.27
C PHE A 334 -15.37 5.90 4.35
N LYS A 335 -15.77 6.55 5.44
CA LYS A 335 -17.03 7.25 5.48
C LYS A 335 -16.95 8.36 4.43
N ARG A 336 -17.69 8.19 3.31
CA ARG A 336 -17.93 9.25 2.34
C ARG A 336 -18.32 10.51 3.13
N GLY A 337 -17.58 11.56 3.00
CA GLY A 337 -17.86 12.85 3.65
C GLY A 337 -16.75 13.36 4.58
N LYS A 338 -16.05 12.49 5.33
CA LYS A 338 -14.91 12.95 6.17
C LYS A 338 -13.60 13.10 5.41
N THR A 339 -13.45 12.39 4.28
CA THR A 339 -12.23 12.43 3.46
C THR A 339 -12.12 13.71 2.65
N GLN A 340 -13.24 14.30 2.19
CA GLN A 340 -13.20 15.58 1.47
C GLN A 340 -12.83 16.74 2.39
N GLN A 341 -13.33 16.74 3.63
CA GLN A 341 -12.94 17.76 4.63
C GLN A 341 -11.47 17.61 5.06
N ASN A 342 -10.98 16.36 5.20
CA ASN A 342 -9.57 16.13 5.51
C ASN A 342 -8.66 16.46 4.32
N LEU A 343 -9.08 16.22 3.07
CA LEU A 343 -8.31 16.60 1.89
C LEU A 343 -8.29 18.12 1.70
N ALA A 344 -9.41 18.79 1.92
CA ALA A 344 -9.49 20.26 1.91
C ALA A 344 -8.61 20.88 3.00
N ASN A 345 -8.61 20.29 4.22
CA ASN A 345 -7.73 20.72 5.30
C ASN A 345 -6.25 20.39 5.04
N VAL A 346 -5.95 19.28 4.37
CA VAL A 346 -4.58 18.97 3.93
C VAL A 346 -4.14 19.90 2.82
N LEU A 347 -5.01 20.20 1.85
CA LEU A 347 -4.69 21.15 0.77
C LEU A 347 -4.59 22.60 1.27
N SER A 348 -5.45 23.02 2.21
CA SER A 348 -5.33 24.35 2.84
C SER A 348 -4.08 24.47 3.74
N ASN A 349 -3.57 23.37 4.27
CA ASN A 349 -2.29 23.34 4.98
C ASN A 349 -1.07 23.27 4.05
N ILE A 350 -1.25 22.94 2.76
CA ILE A 350 -0.15 22.96 1.78
C ILE A 350 0.31 24.39 1.48
N ASP A 351 -0.58 25.37 1.47
CA ASP A 351 -0.23 26.78 1.35
C ASP A 351 0.51 27.34 2.58
N GLY A 352 0.43 26.64 3.72
CA GLY A 352 1.17 26.91 4.95
C GLY A 352 2.43 26.08 5.14
N PHE A 353 2.84 25.28 4.15
CA PHE A 353 4.12 24.58 4.17
C PHE A 353 5.27 25.58 3.94
N HIS A 354 5.48 26.44 4.90
CA HIS A 354 6.83 26.80 5.24
C HIS A 354 7.56 25.49 5.48
N ILE A 355 8.46 25.15 4.57
CA ILE A 355 9.48 24.13 4.79
C ILE A 355 10.36 24.64 5.94
N GLN A 356 9.83 24.65 7.16
CA GLN A 356 10.64 24.47 8.33
C GLN A 356 11.09 23.01 8.29
N GLY A 357 12.05 22.74 7.41
CA GLY A 357 12.80 21.51 7.38
C GLY A 357 13.63 21.37 8.62
N SER A 358 13.00 21.26 9.77
CA SER A 358 13.57 20.50 10.86
C SER A 358 13.37 19.03 10.50
N TYR A 359 14.17 18.51 9.59
CA TYR A 359 14.61 17.15 9.73
C TYR A 359 15.35 17.09 11.06
N LYS A 360 14.62 16.99 12.14
CA LYS A 360 15.10 16.36 13.34
C LYS A 360 15.30 14.90 12.92
N ALA A 361 16.47 14.58 12.36
CA ALA A 361 17.01 13.25 12.49
C ALA A 361 16.79 12.93 13.95
N THR A 362 15.91 11.98 14.24
CA THR A 362 15.68 11.51 15.60
C THR A 362 17.06 11.08 16.05
N PRO A 363 17.70 11.78 16.96
CA PRO A 363 19.01 11.37 17.42
C PRO A 363 18.79 9.99 18.02
N GLN A 364 19.56 9.01 17.62
CA GLN A 364 19.66 7.74 18.33
C GLN A 364 20.38 8.03 19.67
N GLY A 365 19.79 8.88 20.50
CA GLY A 365 20.23 9.13 21.85
C GLY A 365 19.84 7.96 22.73
N LYS A 366 20.68 7.60 23.66
CA LYS A 366 20.30 6.67 24.72
C LYS A 366 19.37 7.39 25.68
N ASP A 367 18.42 6.67 26.25
CA ASP A 367 17.47 7.20 27.23
C ASP A 367 18.10 7.44 28.62
N ILE A 368 19.43 7.34 28.72
CA ILE A 368 20.21 7.47 29.94
C ILE A 368 21.47 8.30 29.64
N CYS A 369 21.88 9.13 30.60
CA CYS A 369 23.14 9.86 30.50
C CYS A 369 24.34 8.92 30.37
N GLU A 370 25.13 9.08 29.31
CA GLU A 370 26.29 8.23 29.02
C GLU A 370 27.56 8.62 29.83
N TYR A 371 27.45 9.58 30.74
CA TYR A 371 28.56 9.90 31.63
C TYR A 371 28.74 8.78 32.66
N LYS A 372 29.98 8.29 32.81
CA LYS A 372 30.30 7.15 33.67
C LYS A 372 29.82 7.39 35.10
N GLY A 373 28.95 6.50 35.60
CA GLY A 373 28.37 6.60 36.93
C GLY A 373 27.14 7.51 37.06
N CYS A 374 26.55 7.96 35.94
CA CYS A 374 25.32 8.77 35.95
C CYS A 374 24.13 7.99 35.42
N ASN A 375 23.05 7.87 36.21
CA ASN A 375 21.81 7.18 35.86
C ASN A 375 20.64 8.16 35.56
N ALA A 376 20.94 9.42 35.20
CA ALA A 376 19.91 10.40 34.90
C ALA A 376 19.18 10.04 33.58
N THR A 377 17.84 9.98 33.69
CA THR A 377 16.94 9.68 32.56
C THR A 377 16.13 10.90 32.09
N LYS A 378 16.20 12.02 32.82
CA LYS A 378 15.48 13.27 32.54
C LYS A 378 16.47 14.40 32.22
N GLY A 379 16.06 15.35 31.40
CA GLY A 379 16.87 16.50 31.03
C GLY A 379 18.12 16.11 30.22
N LEU A 380 17.98 15.13 29.33
CA LEU A 380 19.06 14.64 28.47
C LEU A 380 19.22 15.56 27.25
N GLU A 381 20.48 15.92 26.99
CA GLU A 381 20.88 16.74 25.83
C GLU A 381 21.94 16.00 25.03
N GLN A 382 21.93 16.19 23.71
CA GLN A 382 22.94 15.58 22.83
C GLN A 382 24.15 16.50 22.69
N HIS A 383 25.31 16.00 23.04
CA HIS A 383 26.59 16.66 22.87
C HIS A 383 27.33 16.13 21.66
N HIS A 384 27.68 16.99 20.71
CA HIS A 384 28.55 16.62 19.59
C HIS A 384 30.01 16.54 20.07
N ILE A 385 30.63 15.37 19.91
CA ILE A 385 32.03 15.15 20.30
C ILE A 385 32.97 16.14 19.59
N ASN A 386 32.69 16.42 18.30
CA ASN A 386 33.37 17.47 17.56
C ASN A 386 32.44 18.68 17.39
N PRO A 387 32.80 19.88 17.87
CA PRO A 387 31.95 21.06 17.83
C PRO A 387 31.47 21.42 16.44
N GLN A 388 30.23 21.88 16.31
CA GLN A 388 29.64 22.33 15.03
C GLN A 388 30.33 23.60 14.48
N VAL A 389 30.95 24.41 15.35
CA VAL A 389 31.73 25.59 14.94
C VAL A 389 32.81 25.27 13.90
N ASN A 390 33.36 24.08 13.91
CA ASN A 390 34.33 23.64 12.89
C ASN A 390 33.71 23.36 11.50
N LEU A 391 32.39 23.52 11.34
CA LEU A 391 31.68 23.43 10.04
C LEU A 391 31.50 24.76 9.35
N THR A 392 31.95 25.86 9.95
CA THR A 392 31.88 27.23 9.38
C THR A 392 32.93 27.52 8.32
N ARG A 393 33.60 26.49 7.79
CA ARG A 393 34.52 26.64 6.65
C ARG A 393 33.76 27.21 5.44
N LYS A 394 34.38 28.20 4.80
CA LYS A 394 33.79 28.96 3.67
C LYS A 394 33.47 28.08 2.43
N ASP A 395 34.07 26.89 2.35
CA ASP A 395 34.03 26.01 1.18
C ASP A 395 32.86 25.02 1.18
N LEU A 396 32.04 24.99 2.24
CA LEU A 396 30.91 24.07 2.37
C LEU A 396 29.59 24.78 2.17
N ASN A 397 28.72 24.26 1.30
CA ASN A 397 27.36 24.77 1.18
C ASN A 397 26.49 24.28 2.37
N ASP A 398 25.32 24.90 2.59
CA ASP A 398 24.45 24.60 3.73
C ASP A 398 23.99 23.13 3.78
N TYR A 399 23.82 22.49 2.63
CA TYR A 399 23.48 21.09 2.54
C TYR A 399 24.64 20.20 3.03
N GLN A 400 25.86 20.47 2.59
CA GLN A 400 27.05 19.73 3.02
C GLN A 400 27.32 19.92 4.51
N ARG A 401 27.12 21.14 5.06
CA ARG A 401 27.21 21.39 6.50
C ARG A 401 26.22 20.56 7.30
N LYS A 402 24.95 20.50 6.86
CA LYS A 402 23.90 19.67 7.51
C LYS A 402 24.22 18.18 7.46
N LEU A 403 24.73 17.71 6.32
CA LEU A 403 25.07 16.30 6.13
C LEU A 403 26.27 15.87 7.00
N LEU A 404 27.27 16.75 7.13
CA LEU A 404 28.42 16.53 8.02
C LEU A 404 28.03 16.65 9.51
N ALA A 405 27.11 17.55 9.85
CA ALA A 405 26.58 17.66 11.21
C ALA A 405 25.86 16.36 11.64
N ASN A 406 25.05 15.79 10.75
CA ASN A 406 24.30 14.54 11.02
C ASN A 406 25.19 13.29 11.11
N LYS A 407 26.36 13.29 10.46
CA LYS A 407 27.32 12.17 10.52
C LYS A 407 28.25 12.21 11.74
N ARG A 408 28.22 13.29 12.53
CA ARG A 408 29.11 13.41 13.69
C ARG A 408 28.62 12.55 14.86
N LYS A 409 29.57 11.90 15.53
CA LYS A 409 29.29 11.15 16.75
C LYS A 409 28.77 12.09 17.83
N THR A 410 27.65 11.71 18.44
CA THR A 410 27.02 12.40 19.54
C THR A 410 27.01 11.53 20.79
N VAL A 411 27.01 12.13 21.94
CA VAL A 411 26.89 11.47 23.26
C VAL A 411 25.72 12.10 23.98
N THR A 412 24.87 11.29 24.58
CA THR A 412 23.71 11.74 25.36
C THR A 412 24.14 12.06 26.79
N LEU A 413 23.98 13.29 27.22
CA LEU A 413 24.37 13.75 28.54
C LEU A 413 23.23 14.47 29.23
N CYS A 414 23.13 14.33 30.55
CA CYS A 414 22.27 15.20 31.30
C CYS A 414 22.84 16.63 31.34
N ARG A 415 21.99 17.64 31.50
CA ARG A 415 22.37 19.07 31.49
C ARG A 415 23.60 19.39 32.37
N LYS A 416 23.68 18.77 33.54
CA LYS A 416 24.83 18.95 34.48
C LYS A 416 26.16 18.52 33.84
N HIS A 417 26.20 17.32 33.26
CA HIS A 417 27.41 16.79 32.60
C HIS A 417 27.71 17.45 31.28
N HIS A 418 26.68 17.85 30.53
CA HIS A 418 26.84 18.62 29.30
C HIS A 418 27.53 19.97 29.57
N MET A 419 27.05 20.70 30.55
CA MET A 419 27.66 21.98 30.96
C MET A 419 29.07 21.81 31.53
N SER A 420 29.34 20.73 32.25
CA SER A 420 30.69 20.42 32.80
C SER A 420 31.71 20.20 31.65
N LEU A 421 31.32 19.53 30.56
CA LEU A 421 32.20 19.35 29.42
C LEU A 421 32.51 20.67 28.70
N HIS A 422 31.55 21.57 28.58
CA HIS A 422 31.77 22.89 28.00
C HIS A 422 32.71 23.75 28.84
N ARG A 423 32.58 23.72 30.19
CA ARG A 423 33.48 24.43 31.11
C ARG A 423 34.92 23.95 31.00
N ARG A 424 35.15 22.64 30.94
CA ARG A 424 36.51 22.06 30.76
C ARG A 424 37.17 22.48 29.43
N ARG A 425 36.43 22.58 28.34
CA ARG A 425 36.95 23.03 27.06
C ARG A 425 37.36 24.51 27.04
N VAL A 426 36.68 25.34 27.79
CA VAL A 426 37.06 26.75 27.92
C VAL A 426 38.39 26.92 28.63
N PHE A 427 38.71 26.05 29.62
CA PHE A 427 40.02 26.06 30.28
C PHE A 427 41.14 25.60 29.37
N VAL A 428 40.96 24.54 28.59
CA VAL A 428 41.98 24.02 27.65
C VAL A 428 42.26 24.99 26.49
N SER A 429 41.28 25.80 26.08
CA SER A 429 41.47 26.82 25.04
C SER A 429 42.19 28.09 25.52
N LYS A 430 42.25 28.33 26.85
CA LYS A 430 43.00 29.46 27.43
C LYS A 430 44.47 29.15 27.77
N GLU A 431 44.83 27.89 27.83
CA GLU A 431 46.22 27.45 28.02
C GLU A 431 47.02 27.31 26.72
N LYS A 432 46.39 27.58 25.57
CA LYS A 432 47.06 27.61 24.25
C LYS A 432 47.06 29.04 23.68
N LYS A 433 47.54 29.98 24.45
CA LYS A 433 48.05 31.27 23.96
C LYS A 433 49.48 31.46 24.40
#